data_39b9b814826e2f2caf1df1f9acea0c67
#
_entry.id   39b9b814826e2f2caf1df1f9acea0c67
#
_cell.length_a   1.000
_cell.length_b   1.000
_cell.length_c   1.000
_cell.angle_alpha   90.00
_cell.angle_beta   90.00
_cell.angle_gamma   90.00
#
_symmetry.space_group_name_H-M   'P 1'
#
loop_
_entity.id
_entity.type
_entity.pdbx_description
1 polymer ?
#
loop_
_entity_poly.entity_id
_entity_poly.type
_entity_poly.pdbx_seq_one_letter_code
_entity_poly.pdbx_strand_id
1 'polypeptide(L)'
;HQSYIHQGQTAYHKNGLNNNDPHTTPKEQGGFEHYHEKVEGYKVRQRSDSFKDYYTQAKLYKNSLTEAEQQHLADAFSFEIGKCKSTEVKQNAVNQINKVDRKLAEYVANNVGVEVPEENEEVQSDAKDSQLTLEKFDIPLKGHSVAVLVNGDISAETLKSYAEVFVNNDLNYAFVGQTAKNLNDDEIGITETYSTASSTVFDSVIVLSDGKEMLPTAIDFAEMSYNHKKPVVITEEAKNVLQSNRIDLDAPGVVVSSEPQAILDAFKRYRYF
;
A
#
# COMPACT_ATOMS: atom_id res chain seq x y z
N HIS A 1 -7.77 12.23 2.15
CA HIS A 1 -9.02 12.91 1.76
C HIS A 1 -9.40 12.64 0.31
N GLN A 2 -8.43 12.51 -0.59
CA GLN A 2 -8.68 12.30 -2.03
C GLN A 2 -9.08 10.86 -2.37
N SER A 3 -8.83 9.90 -1.49
CA SER A 3 -9.26 8.51 -1.67
C SER A 3 -10.74 8.26 -1.32
N TYR A 4 -11.39 9.22 -0.67
CA TYR A 4 -12.81 9.12 -0.34
C TYR A 4 -13.66 9.73 -1.45
N ILE A 5 -14.50 8.91 -2.08
CA ILE A 5 -15.45 9.38 -3.09
C ILE A 5 -16.75 9.76 -2.39
N HIS A 6 -17.04 11.05 -2.32
CA HIS A 6 -18.28 11.54 -1.77
C HIS A 6 -19.46 11.10 -2.62
N GLN A 7 -20.43 10.45 -1.99
CA GLN A 7 -21.69 10.07 -2.62
C GLN A 7 -22.68 11.23 -2.50
N GLY A 8 -23.49 11.41 -3.52
CA GLY A 8 -24.53 12.43 -3.56
C GLY A 8 -24.41 13.36 -4.75
N GLN A 9 -25.31 14.32 -4.79
CA GLN A 9 -25.31 15.34 -5.85
C GLN A 9 -24.33 16.46 -5.50
N THR A 10 -23.71 17.03 -6.54
CA THR A 10 -22.90 18.24 -6.41
C THR A 10 -23.80 19.49 -6.35
N ALA A 11 -23.21 20.64 -6.02
CA ALA A 11 -23.93 21.93 -6.01
C ALA A 11 -24.40 22.37 -7.40
N TYR A 12 -24.00 21.67 -8.45
CA TYR A 12 -24.37 21.95 -9.82
C TYR A 12 -25.03 20.74 -10.46
N HIS A 13 -25.96 20.95 -11.39
CA HIS A 13 -26.50 19.89 -12.21
C HIS A 13 -25.38 19.22 -13.02
N LYS A 14 -25.58 17.91 -13.30
CA LYS A 14 -24.67 17.20 -14.17
C LYS A 14 -24.61 17.92 -15.52
N ASN A 15 -23.41 18.18 -15.90
CA ASN A 15 -23.02 18.73 -17.17
C ASN A 15 -22.73 17.61 -18.16
N GLY A 16 -22.68 17.86 -19.40
CA GLY A 16 -22.31 16.90 -20.43
C GLY A 16 -23.26 16.92 -21.60
N LEU A 17 -23.92 15.81 -21.88
CA LEU A 17 -24.69 15.64 -23.10
C LEU A 17 -26.00 16.47 -23.19
N ASN A 18 -26.45 17.02 -22.07
CA ASN A 18 -27.65 17.85 -22.01
C ASN A 18 -27.32 19.35 -22.08
N ASN A 19 -26.92 19.81 -23.24
CA ASN A 19 -26.61 21.22 -23.54
C ASN A 19 -25.49 21.86 -22.72
N ASN A 20 -24.80 21.07 -21.89
CA ASN A 20 -23.65 21.53 -21.14
C ASN A 20 -23.88 22.83 -20.34
N ASP A 21 -25.04 22.97 -19.76
CA ASP A 21 -25.53 24.19 -19.10
C ASP A 21 -25.53 23.98 -17.57
N PRO A 22 -24.41 24.21 -16.87
CA PRO A 22 -24.31 24.03 -15.44
C PRO A 22 -25.11 25.14 -14.74
N HIS A 23 -26.03 24.74 -13.87
CA HIS A 23 -26.71 25.64 -12.98
C HIS A 23 -26.75 25.09 -11.56
N THR A 24 -26.93 25.96 -10.58
CA THR A 24 -26.89 25.56 -9.17
C THR A 24 -28.03 24.61 -8.85
N THR A 25 -27.69 23.57 -8.08
CA THR A 25 -28.67 22.63 -7.54
C THR A 25 -29.09 23.10 -6.16
N PRO A 26 -30.41 23.36 -5.91
CA PRO A 26 -30.86 23.75 -4.60
C PRO A 26 -30.76 22.62 -3.59
N LYS A 27 -30.78 22.96 -2.31
CA LYS A 27 -30.62 22.02 -1.19
C LYS A 27 -31.62 20.86 -1.23
N GLU A 28 -32.88 21.15 -1.57
CA GLU A 28 -33.98 20.16 -1.66
C GLU A 28 -33.70 19.07 -2.70
N GLN A 29 -32.83 19.36 -3.64
CA GLN A 29 -32.37 18.42 -4.66
C GLN A 29 -30.98 17.82 -4.36
N GLY A 30 -30.47 17.99 -3.13
CA GLY A 30 -29.18 17.48 -2.69
C GLY A 30 -28.00 18.38 -3.04
N GLY A 31 -28.24 19.64 -3.38
CA GLY A 31 -27.19 20.63 -3.59
C GLY A 31 -26.50 21.06 -2.28
N PHE A 32 -25.34 21.68 -2.42
CA PHE A 32 -24.57 22.19 -1.28
C PHE A 32 -25.17 23.49 -0.77
N GLU A 33 -25.23 23.64 0.55
CA GLU A 33 -25.58 24.87 1.24
C GLU A 33 -24.51 25.24 2.25
N HIS A 34 -24.14 26.51 2.31
CA HIS A 34 -23.22 26.98 3.31
C HIS A 34 -23.78 26.81 4.73
N TYR A 35 -22.92 26.40 5.65
CA TYR A 35 -23.24 26.46 7.06
C TYR A 35 -23.44 27.93 7.46
N HIS A 36 -24.63 28.24 8.02
CA HIS A 36 -24.98 29.59 8.48
C HIS A 36 -24.39 29.79 9.87
N GLU A 37 -23.34 30.59 9.96
CA GLU A 37 -22.70 30.97 11.19
C GLU A 37 -22.76 32.45 11.41
N LYS A 38 -23.16 32.86 12.61
CA LYS A 38 -23.09 34.27 13.01
C LYS A 38 -21.65 34.59 13.39
N VAL A 39 -20.99 35.48 12.67
CA VAL A 39 -19.68 36.02 13.01
C VAL A 39 -19.83 37.43 13.56
N GLU A 40 -19.29 37.68 14.74
CA GLU A 40 -19.28 39.00 15.39
C GLU A 40 -17.86 39.38 15.74
N GLY A 41 -17.43 40.57 15.35
CA GLY A 41 -16.08 41.06 15.60
C GLY A 41 -15.63 42.15 14.65
N TYR A 42 -14.42 42.63 14.87
CA TYR A 42 -13.83 43.63 13.97
C TYR A 42 -13.18 42.94 12.76
N LYS A 43 -13.40 43.51 11.59
CA LYS A 43 -12.68 43.09 10.40
C LYS A 43 -11.25 43.62 10.45
N VAL A 44 -10.30 42.73 10.69
CA VAL A 44 -8.87 43.10 10.76
C VAL A 44 -8.07 42.32 9.72
N ARG A 45 -6.98 42.90 9.25
CA ARG A 45 -6.01 42.26 8.39
C ARG A 45 -4.81 41.76 9.23
N GLN A 46 -4.99 40.63 9.89
CA GLN A 46 -4.00 40.04 10.76
C GLN A 46 -3.88 38.54 10.46
N ARG A 47 -2.67 38.03 10.41
CA ARG A 47 -2.47 36.59 10.38
C ARG A 47 -2.76 35.96 11.73
N SER A 48 -3.47 34.85 11.72
CA SER A 48 -3.63 34.01 12.92
C SER A 48 -2.28 33.50 13.40
N ASP A 49 -2.13 33.27 14.70
CA ASP A 49 -0.91 32.66 15.25
C ASP A 49 -0.65 31.25 14.74
N SER A 50 -1.69 30.54 14.29
CA SER A 50 -1.56 29.24 13.64
C SER A 50 -0.69 29.27 12.36
N PHE A 51 -0.55 30.45 11.72
CA PHE A 51 0.36 30.62 10.59
C PHE A 51 1.84 30.60 10.95
N LYS A 52 2.17 30.59 12.23
CA LYS A 52 3.54 30.43 12.71
C LYS A 52 3.89 28.96 12.99
N ASP A 53 2.89 28.13 13.05
CA ASP A 53 3.06 26.69 13.29
C ASP A 53 3.20 25.94 11.95
N TYR A 54 4.44 25.63 11.59
CA TYR A 54 4.79 24.93 10.34
C TYR A 54 5.08 23.45 10.53
N TYR A 55 5.31 22.99 11.78
CA TYR A 55 5.91 21.68 12.02
C TYR A 55 5.05 20.73 12.84
N THR A 56 4.04 21.23 13.58
CA THR A 56 3.20 20.38 14.44
C THR A 56 2.44 19.30 13.66
N GLN A 57 1.92 19.62 12.47
CA GLN A 57 1.25 18.63 11.63
C GLN A 57 2.24 17.60 11.05
N ALA A 58 3.43 18.01 10.68
CA ALA A 58 4.48 17.09 10.22
C ALA A 58 4.92 16.15 11.37
N LYS A 59 5.02 16.68 12.60
CA LYS A 59 5.31 15.87 13.79
C LYS A 59 4.19 14.88 14.10
N LEU A 60 2.93 15.31 14.02
CA LEU A 60 1.77 14.44 14.15
C LEU A 60 1.82 13.28 13.13
N TYR A 61 2.08 13.60 11.86
CA TYR A 61 2.21 12.58 10.81
C TYR A 61 3.32 11.59 11.14
N LYS A 62 4.55 12.08 11.41
CA LYS A 62 5.70 11.23 11.74
C LYS A 62 5.42 10.33 12.96
N ASN A 63 4.83 10.86 14.03
CA ASN A 63 4.50 10.10 15.23
C ASN A 63 3.42 9.03 15.00
N SER A 64 2.56 9.23 14.00
CA SER A 64 1.47 8.32 13.64
C SER A 64 1.92 7.13 12.81
N LEU A 65 3.10 7.18 12.24
CA LEU A 65 3.69 6.12 11.43
C LEU A 65 4.20 4.97 12.31
N THR A 66 4.12 3.74 11.80
CA THR A 66 4.81 2.59 12.40
C THR A 66 6.33 2.73 12.28
N GLU A 67 7.09 1.90 12.98
CA GLU A 67 8.56 1.91 12.90
C GLU A 67 9.04 1.66 11.46
N ALA A 68 8.41 0.72 10.76
CA ALA A 68 8.73 0.43 9.36
C ALA A 68 8.44 1.63 8.45
N GLU A 69 7.30 2.27 8.61
CA GLU A 69 6.95 3.47 7.84
C GLU A 69 7.88 4.66 8.17
N GLN A 70 8.30 4.81 9.43
CA GLN A 70 9.29 5.84 9.81
C GLN A 70 10.65 5.59 9.15
N GLN A 71 11.07 4.32 9.05
CA GLN A 71 12.29 3.96 8.32
C GLN A 71 12.14 4.26 6.83
N HIS A 72 11.02 3.89 6.22
CA HIS A 72 10.73 4.21 4.81
C HIS A 72 10.75 5.72 4.55
N LEU A 73 10.19 6.52 5.48
CA LEU A 73 10.22 7.97 5.40
C LEU A 73 11.67 8.50 5.43
N ALA A 74 12.50 7.97 6.33
CA ALA A 74 13.91 8.34 6.45
C ALA A 74 14.70 7.99 5.19
N ASP A 75 14.47 6.80 4.62
CA ASP A 75 15.09 6.35 3.38
C ASP A 75 14.65 7.20 2.19
N ALA A 76 13.36 7.54 2.10
CA ALA A 76 12.82 8.38 1.05
C ALA A 76 13.43 9.80 1.08
N PHE A 77 13.53 10.42 2.26
CA PHE A 77 14.22 11.71 2.39
C PHE A 77 15.69 11.62 2.01
N SER A 78 16.38 10.57 2.46
CA SER A 78 17.79 10.35 2.12
C SER A 78 17.99 10.20 0.61
N PHE A 79 17.11 9.43 -0.05
CA PHE A 79 17.15 9.21 -1.49
C PHE A 79 16.89 10.51 -2.27
N GLU A 80 15.84 11.26 -1.93
CA GLU A 80 15.48 12.49 -2.66
C GLU A 80 16.46 13.63 -2.41
N ILE A 81 16.84 13.88 -1.16
CA ILE A 81 17.82 14.92 -0.80
C ILE A 81 19.22 14.55 -1.33
N GLY A 82 19.55 13.25 -1.37
CA GLY A 82 20.81 12.77 -1.92
C GLY A 82 21.04 13.15 -3.38
N LYS A 83 19.98 13.32 -4.18
CA LYS A 83 20.04 13.76 -5.58
C LYS A 83 20.48 15.23 -5.74
N CYS A 84 20.34 16.06 -4.69
CA CYS A 84 20.73 17.45 -4.73
C CYS A 84 22.26 17.57 -4.87
N LYS A 85 22.73 18.45 -5.76
CA LYS A 85 24.17 18.68 -5.96
C LYS A 85 24.76 19.66 -4.95
N SER A 86 23.98 20.60 -4.45
CA SER A 86 24.42 21.63 -3.50
C SER A 86 24.38 21.09 -2.07
N THR A 87 25.51 21.11 -1.39
CA THR A 87 25.63 20.78 0.04
C THR A 87 24.78 21.72 0.90
N GLU A 88 24.72 22.99 0.54
CA GLU A 88 23.91 23.98 1.24
C GLU A 88 22.41 23.61 1.19
N VAL A 89 21.90 23.19 0.03
CA VAL A 89 20.50 22.74 -0.11
C VAL A 89 20.23 21.51 0.75
N LYS A 90 21.14 20.54 0.75
CA LYS A 90 21.04 19.34 1.61
C LYS A 90 21.02 19.73 3.09
N GLN A 91 21.95 20.59 3.52
CA GLN A 91 22.02 21.05 4.91
C GLN A 91 20.74 21.79 5.32
N ASN A 92 20.23 22.68 4.48
CA ASN A 92 19.00 23.41 4.75
C ASN A 92 17.79 22.47 4.88
N ALA A 93 17.70 21.43 4.05
CA ALA A 93 16.65 20.42 4.15
C ALA A 93 16.74 19.66 5.48
N VAL A 94 17.93 19.21 5.87
CA VAL A 94 18.17 18.52 7.15
C VAL A 94 17.81 19.42 8.34
N ASN A 95 18.16 20.70 8.30
CA ASN A 95 17.80 21.66 9.33
C ASN A 95 16.27 21.83 9.46
N GLN A 96 15.51 21.74 8.35
CA GLN A 96 14.04 21.76 8.44
C GLN A 96 13.49 20.46 9.04
N ILE A 97 14.04 19.31 8.68
CA ILE A 97 13.67 18.01 9.24
C ILE A 97 13.92 17.99 10.76
N ASN A 98 15.03 18.62 11.23
CA ASN A 98 15.36 18.71 12.65
C ASN A 98 14.29 19.42 13.50
N LYS A 99 13.51 20.32 12.88
CA LYS A 99 12.38 20.98 13.55
C LYS A 99 11.17 20.07 13.75
N VAL A 100 11.12 18.97 13.01
CA VAL A 100 10.07 17.96 13.12
C VAL A 100 10.52 16.81 14.04
N ASP A 101 11.71 16.24 13.74
CA ASP A 101 12.24 15.10 14.49
C ASP A 101 13.76 15.03 14.39
N ARG A 102 14.41 15.06 15.53
CA ARG A 102 15.87 15.04 15.65
C ARG A 102 16.50 13.76 15.10
N LYS A 103 15.91 12.60 15.42
CA LYS A 103 16.45 11.30 15.00
C LYS A 103 16.35 11.13 13.50
N LEU A 104 15.24 11.57 12.91
CA LEU A 104 15.06 11.57 11.46
C LEU A 104 16.10 12.47 10.79
N ALA A 105 16.33 13.67 11.32
CA ALA A 105 17.35 14.58 10.79
C ALA A 105 18.75 13.98 10.86
N GLU A 106 19.13 13.36 11.96
CA GLU A 106 20.42 12.69 12.14
C GLU A 106 20.62 11.56 11.13
N TYR A 107 19.62 10.71 10.96
CA TYR A 107 19.66 9.61 9.97
C TYR A 107 19.87 10.15 8.56
N VAL A 108 19.08 11.16 8.16
CA VAL A 108 19.16 11.74 6.82
C VAL A 108 20.51 12.46 6.61
N ALA A 109 20.98 13.23 7.60
CA ALA A 109 22.27 13.94 7.54
C ALA A 109 23.42 12.99 7.24
N ASN A 110 23.50 11.88 7.97
CA ASN A 110 24.51 10.85 7.79
C ASN A 110 24.47 10.23 6.38
N ASN A 111 23.27 9.96 5.86
CA ASN A 111 23.10 9.34 4.54
C ASN A 111 23.42 10.29 3.38
N VAL A 112 23.18 11.59 3.53
CA VAL A 112 23.38 12.55 2.45
C VAL A 112 24.72 13.31 2.55
N GLY A 113 25.51 13.04 3.62
CA GLY A 113 26.86 13.55 3.82
C GLY A 113 26.90 15.04 4.19
N VAL A 114 26.02 15.46 5.13
CA VAL A 114 26.01 16.81 5.70
C VAL A 114 26.09 16.76 7.22
N GLU A 115 26.30 17.91 7.86
CA GLU A 115 26.42 17.98 9.32
C GLU A 115 25.08 17.68 10.02
N VAL A 116 25.17 16.91 11.09
CA VAL A 116 24.01 16.72 11.98
C VAL A 116 23.79 18.04 12.73
N PRO A 117 22.57 18.63 12.72
CA PRO A 117 22.30 19.87 13.40
C PRO A 117 22.70 19.81 14.88
N GLU A 118 23.36 20.82 15.42
CA GLU A 118 23.85 20.80 16.81
C GLU A 118 22.70 20.87 17.82
N GLU A 119 21.74 21.73 17.58
CA GLU A 119 20.62 21.98 18.49
C GLU A 119 19.41 21.10 18.13
N ASN A 120 18.71 20.64 19.17
CA ASN A 120 17.40 20.02 19.02
C ASN A 120 16.34 21.11 18.98
N GLU A 121 15.80 21.36 17.79
CA GLU A 121 14.73 22.33 17.54
C GLU A 121 13.35 21.67 17.34
N GLU A 122 13.24 20.36 17.59
CA GLU A 122 12.01 19.65 17.29
C GLU A 122 10.80 20.12 18.09
N VAL A 123 9.67 20.18 17.43
CA VAL A 123 8.38 20.44 18.07
C VAL A 123 8.06 19.32 19.06
N GLN A 124 7.76 19.70 20.30
CA GLN A 124 7.37 18.77 21.34
C GLN A 124 5.89 18.46 21.24
N SER A 125 5.57 17.25 20.75
CA SER A 125 4.20 16.75 20.65
C SER A 125 4.20 15.23 20.58
N ASP A 126 3.36 14.60 21.38
CA ASP A 126 3.11 13.16 21.36
C ASP A 126 1.82 12.79 20.64
N ALA A 127 1.19 13.76 19.98
CA ALA A 127 -0.04 13.54 19.23
C ALA A 127 0.16 12.49 18.13
N LYS A 128 -0.84 11.60 18.00
CA LYS A 128 -0.90 10.52 17.00
C LYS A 128 -2.33 10.38 16.49
N ASP A 129 -2.45 9.96 15.24
CA ASP A 129 -3.72 9.60 14.62
C ASP A 129 -3.56 8.28 13.84
N SER A 130 -4.27 7.24 14.25
CA SER A 130 -4.24 5.92 13.61
C SER A 130 -4.75 5.91 12.16
N GLN A 131 -5.41 6.97 11.71
CA GLN A 131 -5.83 7.11 10.32
C GLN A 131 -4.70 7.50 9.38
N LEU A 132 -3.57 8.00 9.90
CA LEU A 132 -2.44 8.45 9.09
C LEU A 132 -1.47 7.34 8.71
N THR A 133 -1.45 6.22 9.44
CA THR A 133 -0.67 5.05 9.02
C THR A 133 -1.36 4.29 7.89
N LEU A 134 -0.58 3.77 6.94
CA LEU A 134 -1.04 2.86 5.89
C LEU A 134 -1.02 1.40 6.33
N GLU A 135 -0.34 1.08 7.42
CA GLU A 135 -0.30 -0.27 7.97
C GLU A 135 -1.62 -0.58 8.68
N LYS A 136 -2.53 -1.20 7.95
CA LYS A 136 -3.85 -1.60 8.44
C LYS A 136 -3.89 -3.12 8.63
N PHE A 137 -4.58 -3.54 9.70
CA PHE A 137 -4.88 -4.93 9.99
C PHE A 137 -6.36 -5.18 9.72
N ASP A 138 -6.73 -6.43 9.47
CA ASP A 138 -8.10 -6.84 9.18
C ASP A 138 -8.75 -6.04 8.04
N ILE A 139 -8.00 -5.81 6.95
CA ILE A 139 -8.53 -5.16 5.76
C ILE A 139 -9.64 -6.01 5.13
N PRO A 140 -10.69 -5.40 4.57
CA PRO A 140 -11.69 -6.14 3.81
C PRO A 140 -11.05 -6.86 2.62
N LEU A 141 -11.39 -8.13 2.44
CA LEU A 141 -10.86 -8.94 1.34
C LEU A 141 -11.50 -8.63 -0.01
N LYS A 142 -12.66 -8.01 -0.01
CA LYS A 142 -13.39 -7.68 -1.24
C LYS A 142 -12.54 -6.86 -2.22
N GLY A 143 -12.37 -7.41 -3.42
CA GLY A 143 -11.57 -6.78 -4.48
C GLY A 143 -10.06 -6.96 -4.36
N HIS A 144 -9.56 -7.62 -3.29
CA HIS A 144 -8.17 -8.02 -3.18
C HIS A 144 -7.80 -8.97 -4.32
N SER A 145 -6.65 -8.80 -4.94
CA SER A 145 -6.22 -9.56 -6.10
C SER A 145 -5.12 -10.56 -5.75
N VAL A 146 -5.32 -11.81 -6.16
CA VAL A 146 -4.46 -12.94 -5.82
C VAL A 146 -3.85 -13.55 -7.09
N ALA A 147 -2.52 -13.64 -7.17
CA ALA A 147 -1.86 -14.48 -8.15
C ALA A 147 -1.67 -15.88 -7.57
N VAL A 148 -2.18 -16.89 -8.25
CA VAL A 148 -1.93 -18.28 -7.91
C VAL A 148 -0.92 -18.84 -8.92
N LEU A 149 0.33 -18.98 -8.48
CA LEU A 149 1.42 -19.50 -9.31
C LEU A 149 1.29 -21.01 -9.39
N VAL A 150 1.03 -21.51 -10.59
CA VAL A 150 0.83 -22.95 -10.84
C VAL A 150 2.09 -23.53 -11.45
N ASN A 151 2.78 -24.38 -10.67
CA ASN A 151 4.00 -25.05 -11.08
C ASN A 151 3.80 -26.57 -11.10
N GLY A 152 4.04 -27.20 -12.24
CA GLY A 152 3.87 -28.64 -12.44
C GLY A 152 2.44 -29.04 -12.81
N ASP A 153 2.08 -30.27 -12.53
CA ASP A 153 0.78 -30.86 -12.87
C ASP A 153 -0.21 -30.69 -11.72
N ILE A 154 -0.86 -29.55 -11.66
CA ILE A 154 -1.93 -29.28 -10.67
C ILE A 154 -3.28 -29.63 -11.29
N SER A 155 -4.09 -30.40 -10.58
CA SER A 155 -5.40 -30.83 -11.07
C SER A 155 -6.40 -29.69 -11.21
N ALA A 156 -7.34 -29.81 -12.15
CA ALA A 156 -8.44 -28.86 -12.28
C ALA A 156 -9.31 -28.78 -11.00
N GLU A 157 -9.48 -29.88 -10.27
CA GLU A 157 -10.20 -29.91 -9.01
C GLU A 157 -9.52 -29.05 -7.95
N THR A 158 -8.18 -29.11 -7.86
CA THR A 158 -7.41 -28.27 -6.94
C THR A 158 -7.60 -26.79 -7.29
N LEU A 159 -7.46 -26.40 -8.57
CA LEU A 159 -7.67 -25.02 -8.97
C LEU A 159 -9.12 -24.56 -8.70
N LYS A 160 -10.10 -25.43 -8.92
CA LYS A 160 -11.51 -25.15 -8.64
C LYS A 160 -11.74 -24.88 -7.16
N SER A 161 -11.14 -25.66 -6.27
CA SER A 161 -11.28 -25.45 -4.82
C SER A 161 -10.74 -24.07 -4.37
N TYR A 162 -9.61 -23.63 -4.93
CA TYR A 162 -9.11 -22.29 -4.69
C TYR A 162 -10.03 -21.21 -5.28
N ALA A 163 -10.50 -21.40 -6.52
CA ALA A 163 -11.44 -20.47 -7.15
C ALA A 163 -12.71 -20.27 -6.35
N GLU A 164 -13.28 -21.35 -5.80
CA GLU A 164 -14.47 -21.30 -4.94
C GLU A 164 -14.23 -20.48 -3.67
N VAL A 165 -13.06 -20.65 -3.04
CA VAL A 165 -12.68 -19.84 -1.86
C VAL A 165 -12.61 -18.35 -2.23
N PHE A 166 -12.02 -18.02 -3.37
CA PHE A 166 -11.85 -16.62 -3.77
C PHE A 166 -13.19 -15.99 -4.14
N VAL A 167 -14.02 -16.68 -4.93
CA VAL A 167 -15.35 -16.20 -5.31
C VAL A 167 -16.23 -15.97 -4.09
N ASN A 168 -16.23 -16.91 -3.14
CA ASN A 168 -17.03 -16.80 -1.92
C ASN A 168 -16.60 -15.64 -0.99
N ASN A 169 -15.41 -15.10 -1.19
CA ASN A 169 -14.87 -13.97 -0.43
C ASN A 169 -14.71 -12.68 -1.25
N ASP A 170 -15.33 -12.59 -2.44
CA ASP A 170 -15.27 -11.45 -3.35
C ASP A 170 -13.80 -11.07 -3.75
N LEU A 171 -12.88 -12.04 -3.81
CA LEU A 171 -11.51 -11.83 -4.24
C LEU A 171 -11.40 -11.89 -5.77
N ASN A 172 -10.54 -11.07 -6.34
CA ASN A 172 -10.08 -11.22 -7.72
C ASN A 172 -8.90 -12.21 -7.74
N TYR A 173 -8.80 -13.04 -8.76
CA TYR A 173 -7.70 -13.99 -8.85
C TYR A 173 -7.30 -14.27 -10.29
N ALA A 174 -6.06 -14.71 -10.48
CA ALA A 174 -5.57 -15.29 -11.72
C ALA A 174 -4.71 -16.52 -11.42
N PHE A 175 -4.89 -17.58 -12.20
CA PHE A 175 -3.96 -18.70 -12.24
C PHE A 175 -2.84 -18.37 -13.22
N VAL A 176 -1.61 -18.27 -12.70
CA VAL A 176 -0.42 -17.86 -13.44
C VAL A 176 0.50 -19.08 -13.63
N GLY A 177 0.85 -19.41 -14.84
CA GLY A 177 1.69 -20.56 -15.12
C GLY A 177 2.65 -20.34 -16.29
N GLN A 178 3.34 -21.40 -16.73
CA GLN A 178 4.26 -21.32 -17.86
C GLN A 178 3.54 -21.06 -19.17
N THR A 179 2.36 -21.67 -19.33
CA THR A 179 1.58 -21.62 -20.56
C THR A 179 0.11 -21.46 -20.21
N ALA A 180 -0.57 -20.55 -20.87
CA ALA A 180 -2.02 -20.42 -20.75
C ALA A 180 -2.70 -21.71 -21.23
N LYS A 181 -3.59 -22.26 -20.43
CA LYS A 181 -4.17 -23.58 -20.68
C LYS A 181 -5.48 -23.73 -19.93
N ASN A 182 -6.54 -24.09 -20.64
CA ASN A 182 -7.75 -24.59 -20.03
C ASN A 182 -7.53 -26.06 -19.63
N LEU A 183 -7.89 -26.44 -18.43
CA LEU A 183 -7.63 -27.77 -17.89
C LEU A 183 -8.84 -28.72 -18.04
N ASN A 184 -10.02 -28.17 -18.30
CA ASN A 184 -11.24 -28.93 -18.57
C ASN A 184 -12.27 -28.08 -19.32
N ASP A 185 -13.43 -28.67 -19.62
CA ASP A 185 -14.56 -27.99 -20.30
C ASP A 185 -15.25 -26.92 -19.42
N ASP A 186 -14.94 -26.88 -18.12
CA ASP A 186 -15.51 -25.95 -17.13
C ASP A 186 -14.79 -24.59 -17.04
N GLU A 187 -13.99 -24.23 -18.02
CA GLU A 187 -13.25 -22.96 -18.11
C GLU A 187 -12.22 -22.70 -16.97
N ILE A 188 -11.96 -23.70 -16.12
CA ILE A 188 -10.89 -23.61 -15.12
C ILE A 188 -9.53 -23.89 -15.77
N GLY A 189 -8.60 -22.97 -15.60
CA GLY A 189 -7.28 -23.13 -16.16
C GLY A 189 -6.32 -21.99 -15.85
N ILE A 190 -5.13 -22.08 -16.41
CA ILE A 190 -4.10 -21.06 -16.34
C ILE A 190 -4.49 -19.93 -17.29
N THR A 191 -4.89 -18.79 -16.72
CA THR A 191 -5.39 -17.62 -17.46
C THR A 191 -4.27 -16.66 -17.87
N GLU A 192 -3.18 -16.64 -17.11
CA GLU A 192 -2.03 -15.77 -17.31
C GLU A 192 -0.75 -16.59 -17.40
N THR A 193 0.27 -16.03 -18.04
CA THR A 193 1.61 -16.63 -18.02
C THR A 193 2.58 -15.76 -17.24
N TYR A 194 3.72 -16.32 -16.82
CA TYR A 194 4.79 -15.54 -16.20
C TYR A 194 5.35 -14.42 -17.12
N SER A 195 5.05 -14.46 -18.42
CA SER A 195 5.43 -13.41 -19.37
C SER A 195 4.38 -12.31 -19.49
N THR A 196 3.13 -12.57 -19.15
CA THR A 196 2.01 -11.62 -19.26
C THR A 196 1.60 -11.04 -17.91
N ALA A 197 1.77 -11.80 -16.83
CA ALA A 197 1.48 -11.37 -15.48
C ALA A 197 2.67 -10.66 -14.82
N SER A 198 2.38 -9.69 -13.98
CA SER A 198 3.39 -9.05 -13.12
C SER A 198 2.95 -9.10 -11.67
N SER A 199 3.88 -9.42 -10.77
CA SER A 199 3.61 -9.42 -9.32
C SER A 199 3.11 -8.07 -8.81
N THR A 200 3.38 -6.98 -9.53
CA THR A 200 2.99 -5.62 -9.13
C THR A 200 1.49 -5.38 -9.15
N VAL A 201 0.74 -6.10 -10.00
CA VAL A 201 -0.72 -5.91 -10.13
C VAL A 201 -1.55 -6.77 -9.16
N PHE A 202 -0.90 -7.64 -8.40
CA PHE A 202 -1.54 -8.50 -7.41
C PHE A 202 -1.19 -8.04 -6.00
N ASP A 203 -2.13 -8.19 -5.08
CA ASP A 203 -1.94 -7.83 -3.67
C ASP A 203 -1.26 -8.95 -2.87
N SER A 204 -1.44 -10.20 -3.28
CA SER A 204 -0.85 -11.38 -2.68
C SER A 204 -0.53 -12.46 -3.69
N VAL A 205 0.26 -13.43 -3.28
CA VAL A 205 0.64 -14.58 -4.11
C VAL A 205 0.47 -15.89 -3.35
N ILE A 206 0.00 -16.91 -4.06
CA ILE A 206 0.00 -18.31 -3.62
C ILE A 206 0.88 -19.11 -4.55
N VAL A 207 1.76 -19.91 -4.00
CA VAL A 207 2.62 -20.82 -4.77
C VAL A 207 2.10 -22.25 -4.63
N LEU A 208 1.51 -22.75 -5.71
CA LEU A 208 1.10 -24.16 -5.84
C LEU A 208 2.14 -24.93 -6.65
N SER A 209 2.60 -26.06 -6.12
CA SER A 209 3.53 -26.93 -6.82
C SER A 209 3.15 -28.39 -6.60
N ASP A 210 3.47 -29.24 -7.58
CA ASP A 210 3.42 -30.71 -7.45
C ASP A 210 4.69 -31.30 -6.85
N GLY A 211 5.56 -30.46 -6.28
CA GLY A 211 6.84 -30.88 -5.70
C GLY A 211 8.00 -31.01 -6.70
N LYS A 212 7.75 -30.76 -7.98
CA LYS A 212 8.82 -30.72 -8.98
C LYS A 212 9.55 -29.39 -8.98
N GLU A 213 10.71 -29.34 -9.63
CA GLU A 213 11.54 -28.14 -9.74
C GLU A 213 10.70 -26.97 -10.29
N MET A 214 10.82 -25.82 -9.61
CA MET A 214 10.13 -24.60 -10.02
C MET A 214 10.91 -23.88 -11.12
N LEU A 215 10.16 -23.31 -12.05
CA LEU A 215 10.72 -22.41 -13.04
C LEU A 215 11.33 -21.16 -12.38
N PRO A 216 12.51 -20.71 -12.84
CA PRO A 216 13.11 -19.49 -12.32
C PRO A 216 12.16 -18.28 -12.34
N THR A 217 11.33 -18.16 -13.38
CA THR A 217 10.33 -17.09 -13.52
C THR A 217 9.23 -17.16 -12.46
N ALA A 218 8.84 -18.35 -12.01
CA ALA A 218 7.89 -18.52 -10.92
C ALA A 218 8.51 -18.12 -9.58
N ILE A 219 9.78 -18.50 -9.36
CA ILE A 219 10.55 -18.11 -8.17
C ILE A 219 10.70 -16.59 -8.14
N ASP A 220 11.10 -15.96 -9.25
CA ASP A 220 11.28 -14.52 -9.34
C ASP A 220 9.97 -13.77 -9.06
N PHE A 221 8.83 -14.28 -9.52
CA PHE A 221 7.52 -13.69 -9.25
C PHE A 221 7.18 -13.73 -7.75
N ALA A 222 7.38 -14.86 -7.10
CA ALA A 222 7.15 -15.03 -5.66
C ALA A 222 8.14 -14.16 -4.84
N GLU A 223 9.41 -14.14 -5.23
CA GLU A 223 10.45 -13.31 -4.61
C GLU A 223 10.15 -11.81 -4.70
N MET A 224 9.69 -11.34 -5.87
CA MET A 224 9.25 -9.96 -6.05
C MET A 224 8.10 -9.61 -5.10
N SER A 225 7.12 -10.49 -4.95
CA SER A 225 6.02 -10.29 -4.01
C SER A 225 6.52 -10.24 -2.55
N TYR A 226 7.41 -11.14 -2.18
CA TYR A 226 8.06 -11.17 -0.87
C TYR A 226 8.87 -9.89 -0.58
N ASN A 227 9.70 -9.45 -1.52
CA ASN A 227 10.50 -8.23 -1.39
C ASN A 227 9.63 -6.97 -1.25
N HIS A 228 8.45 -6.96 -1.86
CA HIS A 228 7.45 -5.92 -1.69
C HIS A 228 6.56 -6.10 -0.45
N LYS A 229 6.93 -7.04 0.44
CA LYS A 229 6.22 -7.29 1.71
C LYS A 229 4.75 -7.68 1.56
N LYS A 230 4.41 -8.23 0.40
CA LYS A 230 3.07 -8.78 0.15
C LYS A 230 2.91 -10.13 0.84
N PRO A 231 1.68 -10.55 1.18
CA PRO A 231 1.43 -11.91 1.64
C PRO A 231 1.90 -12.94 0.60
N VAL A 232 2.70 -13.92 1.03
CA VAL A 232 3.17 -15.04 0.21
C VAL A 232 2.72 -16.33 0.88
N VAL A 233 1.81 -17.03 0.27
CA VAL A 233 1.35 -18.35 0.73
C VAL A 233 2.04 -19.43 -0.09
N ILE A 234 2.55 -20.44 0.57
CA ILE A 234 3.33 -21.52 -0.02
C ILE A 234 2.71 -22.84 0.41
N THR A 235 2.35 -23.71 -0.53
CA THR A 235 1.89 -25.07 -0.18
C THR A 235 3.05 -25.93 0.33
N GLU A 236 2.77 -26.97 1.11
CA GLU A 236 3.81 -27.83 1.68
C GLU A 236 4.68 -28.48 0.59
N GLU A 237 4.09 -28.83 -0.55
CA GLU A 237 4.80 -29.38 -1.70
C GLU A 237 5.73 -28.33 -2.32
N ALA A 238 5.27 -27.08 -2.41
CA ALA A 238 6.07 -25.97 -2.93
C ALA A 238 7.22 -25.56 -2.00
N LYS A 239 7.04 -25.72 -0.68
CA LYS A 239 8.06 -25.42 0.33
C LYS A 239 9.40 -26.08 0.04
N ASN A 240 9.39 -27.38 -0.26
CA ASN A 240 10.62 -28.13 -0.52
C ASN A 240 11.35 -27.64 -1.77
N VAL A 241 10.65 -27.07 -2.70
CA VAL A 241 11.19 -26.58 -3.99
C VAL A 241 11.69 -25.14 -3.87
N LEU A 242 11.05 -24.33 -3.01
CA LEU A 242 11.42 -22.94 -2.73
C LEU A 242 12.59 -22.80 -1.73
N GLN A 243 13.18 -23.87 -1.25
CA GLN A 243 14.39 -23.85 -0.39
C GLN A 243 15.61 -23.16 -1.03
N SER A 244 15.42 -22.47 -2.13
CA SER A 244 16.40 -21.50 -2.60
C SER A 244 16.39 -20.31 -1.62
N ASN A 245 17.54 -19.88 -1.21
CA ASN A 245 17.86 -18.84 -0.23
C ASN A 245 17.24 -17.43 -0.49
N ARG A 246 16.16 -17.31 -1.27
CA ARG A 246 15.60 -16.03 -1.71
C ARG A 246 14.36 -15.59 -0.93
N ILE A 247 13.61 -16.57 -0.37
CA ILE A 247 12.43 -16.30 0.46
C ILE A 247 12.66 -16.94 1.82
N ASP A 248 12.71 -16.13 2.86
CA ASP A 248 12.74 -16.61 4.23
C ASP A 248 11.35 -17.10 4.62
N LEU A 249 11.24 -18.41 4.84
CA LEU A 249 9.97 -19.07 5.16
C LEU A 249 9.43 -18.72 6.55
N ASP A 250 10.28 -18.20 7.43
CA ASP A 250 9.91 -17.77 8.79
C ASP A 250 9.63 -16.25 8.85
N ALA A 251 9.76 -15.54 7.71
CA ALA A 251 9.54 -14.11 7.66
C ALA A 251 8.05 -13.74 7.84
N PRO A 252 7.74 -12.57 8.43
CA PRO A 252 6.39 -12.06 8.47
C PRO A 252 5.75 -12.04 7.08
N GLY A 253 4.49 -12.52 6.99
CA GLY A 253 3.75 -12.55 5.71
C GLY A 253 4.02 -13.76 4.83
N VAL A 254 4.98 -14.61 5.16
CA VAL A 254 5.16 -15.90 4.52
C VAL A 254 4.40 -16.96 5.32
N VAL A 255 3.46 -17.64 4.67
CA VAL A 255 2.60 -18.64 5.31
C VAL A 255 2.71 -19.95 4.54
N VAL A 256 3.16 -20.99 5.21
CA VAL A 256 3.17 -22.35 4.64
C VAL A 256 1.88 -23.04 5.04
N SER A 257 0.92 -23.10 4.13
CA SER A 257 -0.38 -23.71 4.38
C SER A 257 -1.15 -23.92 3.07
N SER A 258 -2.01 -24.95 3.07
CA SER A 258 -3.04 -25.18 2.05
C SER A 258 -4.45 -24.94 2.60
N GLU A 259 -4.57 -24.58 3.89
CA GLU A 259 -5.85 -24.37 4.57
C GLU A 259 -6.46 -23.03 4.17
N PRO A 260 -7.72 -23.00 3.66
CA PRO A 260 -8.36 -21.78 3.18
C PRO A 260 -8.41 -20.65 4.20
N GLN A 261 -8.67 -20.96 5.46
CA GLN A 261 -8.75 -19.93 6.50
C GLN A 261 -7.39 -19.27 6.78
N ALA A 262 -6.31 -20.04 6.83
CA ALA A 262 -4.96 -19.50 7.01
C ALA A 262 -4.55 -18.60 5.85
N ILE A 263 -4.96 -18.95 4.63
CA ILE A 263 -4.73 -18.15 3.42
C ILE A 263 -5.47 -16.81 3.52
N LEU A 264 -6.76 -16.85 3.84
CA LEU A 264 -7.58 -15.65 3.96
C LEU A 264 -7.10 -14.74 5.09
N ASP A 265 -6.67 -15.31 6.22
CA ASP A 265 -6.13 -14.54 7.33
C ASP A 265 -4.80 -13.85 6.98
N ALA A 266 -3.95 -14.49 6.18
CA ALA A 266 -2.74 -13.86 5.65
C ALA A 266 -3.07 -12.64 4.77
N PHE A 267 -4.17 -12.65 4.03
CA PHE A 267 -4.54 -11.56 3.13
C PHE A 267 -5.18 -10.35 3.84
N LYS A 268 -5.56 -10.48 5.10
CA LYS A 268 -6.15 -9.37 5.88
C LYS A 268 -5.15 -8.28 6.25
N ARG A 269 -3.88 -8.48 5.99
CA ARG A 269 -2.83 -7.48 6.18
C ARG A 269 -2.22 -7.13 4.83
N TYR A 270 -2.26 -5.83 4.50
CA TYR A 270 -1.83 -5.36 3.18
C TYR A 270 -0.33 -5.54 2.92
N ARG A 271 0.51 -5.34 3.96
CA ARG A 271 1.96 -5.50 3.90
C ARG A 271 2.50 -6.04 5.22
N TYR A 272 3.58 -6.81 5.14
CA TYR A 272 4.28 -7.41 6.27
C TYR A 272 5.71 -6.84 6.34
N PHE A 273 5.90 -5.84 7.17
CA PHE A 273 7.19 -5.22 7.40
C PHE A 273 7.93 -5.85 8.60
#